data_e99238c834ab7d1de0dcc9fa29b8e647
#
_entry.id   e99238c834ab7d1de0dcc9fa29b8e647
#
_cell.length_a   1.000
_cell.length_b   1.000
_cell.length_c   1.000
_cell.angle_alpha   90.00
_cell.angle_beta   90.00
_cell.angle_gamma   90.00
#
_symmetry.space_group_name_H-M   'P 1'
#
loop_
_entity.id
_entity.type
_entity.pdbx_description
1 polymer ?
#
loop_
_entity_poly.entity_id
_entity_poly.type
_entity_poly.pdbx_seq_one_letter_code
_entity_poly.pdbx_strand_id
1 'polypeptide(L)'
;MAWCVTFVTVGELWQWASTRSWGPRTREELEQWLGRVVVLNSDDATSRTWGKISADARRRGRPRPANDSWIAACCLAHQFPLATFNAKDFEDFAEHNGLQLVST
;
A
#
# COMPACT_ATOMS: atom_id res chain seq x y z
N MET A 1 -20.11 0.02 -0.63
CA MET A 1 -18.84 -0.18 0.10
C MET A 1 -17.79 0.76 -0.46
N ALA A 2 -17.13 1.52 0.39
CA ALA A 2 -16.06 2.41 -0.06
C ALA A 2 -14.76 1.63 -0.23
N TRP A 3 -14.06 1.88 -1.32
CA TRP A 3 -12.73 1.33 -1.53
C TRP A 3 -11.71 2.23 -0.86
N CYS A 4 -10.70 1.61 -0.23
CA CYS A 4 -9.59 2.30 0.38
C CYS A 4 -8.31 1.98 -0.39
N VAL A 5 -7.49 2.99 -0.60
CA VAL A 5 -6.15 2.82 -1.18
C VAL A 5 -5.13 3.53 -0.29
N THR A 6 -3.91 3.06 -0.29
CA THR A 6 -2.86 3.73 0.48
C THR A 6 -2.28 4.89 -0.32
N PHE A 7 -1.65 5.83 0.40
CA PHE A 7 -0.93 6.95 -0.23
C PHE A 7 0.17 6.46 -1.18
N VAL A 8 0.78 5.30 -0.89
CA VAL A 8 1.81 4.71 -1.75
C VAL A 8 1.21 4.30 -3.09
N THR A 9 0.05 3.65 -3.07
CA THR A 9 -0.66 3.24 -4.28
C THR A 9 -1.04 4.44 -5.12
N VAL A 10 -1.51 5.52 -4.48
CA VAL A 10 -1.81 6.78 -5.19
C VAL A 10 -0.56 7.30 -5.90
N GLY A 11 0.57 7.31 -5.21
CA GLY A 11 1.84 7.74 -5.80
C GLY A 11 2.26 6.86 -6.98
N GLU A 12 2.10 5.55 -6.87
CA GLU A 12 2.41 4.62 -7.94
C GLU A 12 1.53 4.84 -9.17
N LEU A 13 0.24 5.12 -8.96
CA LEU A 13 -0.68 5.41 -10.08
C LEU A 13 -0.27 6.68 -10.84
N TRP A 14 0.10 7.74 -10.13
CA TRP A 14 0.59 8.96 -10.76
C TRP A 14 1.94 8.76 -11.42
N GLN A 15 2.80 7.92 -10.86
CA GLN A 15 4.06 7.56 -11.51
C GLN A 15 3.80 6.87 -12.85
N TRP A 16 2.85 5.94 -12.90
CA TRP A 16 2.47 5.28 -14.15
C TRP A 16 1.90 6.27 -15.17
N ALA A 17 1.07 7.20 -14.71
CA ALA A 17 0.54 8.24 -15.59
C ALA A 17 1.66 9.01 -16.27
N SER A 18 2.73 9.31 -15.53
CA SER A 18 3.87 10.06 -16.04
C SER A 18 4.78 9.21 -16.92
N THR A 19 5.13 8.01 -16.47
CA THR A 19 6.06 7.12 -17.21
C THR A 19 5.44 6.56 -18.48
N ARG A 20 4.12 6.37 -18.49
CA ARG A 20 3.39 5.85 -19.66
C ARG A 20 2.74 6.95 -20.50
N SER A 21 2.99 8.19 -20.13
CA SER A 21 2.49 9.36 -20.84
C SER A 21 0.98 9.33 -21.08
N TRP A 22 0.22 9.05 -20.02
CA TRP A 22 -1.24 9.08 -20.11
C TRP A 22 -1.72 10.45 -20.52
N GLY A 23 -2.67 10.48 -21.46
CA GLY A 23 -3.25 11.73 -21.93
C GLY A 23 -4.17 12.39 -20.91
N PRO A 24 -4.62 13.63 -21.19
CA PRO A 24 -5.45 14.40 -20.26
C PRO A 24 -6.73 13.68 -19.84
N ARG A 25 -7.37 12.95 -20.75
CA ARG A 25 -8.60 12.23 -20.47
C ARG A 25 -8.39 11.12 -19.45
N THR A 26 -7.33 10.32 -19.63
CA THR A 26 -7.03 9.22 -18.71
C THR A 26 -6.64 9.74 -17.34
N ARG A 27 -5.89 10.85 -17.29
CA ARG A 27 -5.53 11.50 -16.02
C ARG A 27 -6.76 12.03 -15.29
N GLU A 28 -7.71 12.59 -16.03
CA GLU A 28 -8.97 13.06 -15.44
C GLU A 28 -9.79 11.91 -14.88
N GLU A 29 -9.84 10.78 -15.59
CA GLU A 29 -10.52 9.58 -15.11
C GLU A 29 -9.90 9.08 -13.81
N LEU A 30 -8.58 9.11 -13.70
CA LEU A 30 -7.88 8.74 -12.46
C LEU A 30 -8.25 9.70 -11.32
N GLU A 31 -8.26 11.01 -11.57
CA GLU A 31 -8.63 11.98 -10.55
C GLU A 31 -10.06 11.77 -10.06
N GLN A 32 -10.98 11.52 -10.99
CA GLN A 32 -12.38 11.26 -10.65
C GLN A 32 -12.51 10.01 -9.79
N TRP A 33 -11.78 8.95 -10.13
CA TRP A 33 -11.80 7.71 -9.36
C TRP A 33 -11.21 7.92 -7.96
N LEU A 34 -10.08 8.63 -7.86
CA LEU A 34 -9.45 8.95 -6.58
C LEU A 34 -10.37 9.79 -5.69
N GLY A 35 -11.24 10.61 -6.28
CA GLY A 35 -12.23 11.36 -5.52
C GLY A 35 -13.34 10.52 -4.92
N ARG A 36 -13.47 9.26 -5.33
CA ARG A 36 -14.51 8.34 -4.84
C ARG A 36 -13.98 7.27 -3.88
N VAL A 37 -12.68 7.21 -3.69
CA VAL A 37 -12.07 6.23 -2.77
C VAL A 37 -11.54 6.95 -1.53
N VAL A 38 -11.40 6.19 -0.45
CA VAL A 38 -10.76 6.70 0.76
C VAL A 38 -9.25 6.48 0.63
N VAL A 39 -8.48 7.55 0.78
CA VAL A 39 -7.03 7.46 0.76
C VAL A 39 -6.51 7.35 2.19
N LEU A 40 -5.82 6.26 2.48
CA LEU A 40 -5.17 6.06 3.77
C LEU A 40 -3.82 6.76 3.72
N ASN A 41 -3.70 7.84 4.46
CA ASN A 41 -2.49 8.66 4.46
C ASN A 41 -1.49 8.20 5.52
N SER A 42 -0.24 8.60 5.34
CA SER A 42 0.79 8.39 6.34
C SER A 42 0.51 9.27 7.56
N ASP A 43 0.70 8.70 8.75
CA ASP A 43 0.59 9.39 10.02
C ASP A 43 1.64 8.82 10.98
N ASP A 44 1.63 9.29 12.24
CA ASP A 44 2.59 8.80 13.23
C ASP A 44 2.46 7.30 13.46
N ALA A 45 1.22 6.79 13.55
CA ALA A 45 0.98 5.36 13.76
C ALA A 45 1.52 4.53 12.58
N THR A 46 1.31 4.98 11.36
CA THR A 46 1.84 4.32 10.16
C THR A 46 3.36 4.30 10.19
N SER A 47 3.99 5.41 10.55
CA SER A 47 5.45 5.51 10.61
C SER A 47 6.04 4.59 11.66
N ARG A 48 5.42 4.51 12.83
CA ARG A 48 5.86 3.60 13.90
C ARG A 48 5.71 2.14 13.49
N THR A 49 4.60 1.80 12.85
CA THR A 49 4.34 0.46 12.34
C THR A 49 5.36 0.08 11.27
N TRP A 50 5.64 0.99 10.34
CA TRP A 50 6.67 0.78 9.33
C TRP A 50 8.03 0.47 9.95
N GLY A 51 8.43 1.28 10.93
CA GLY A 51 9.70 1.08 11.63
C GLY A 51 9.80 -0.29 12.26
N LYS A 52 8.72 -0.72 12.92
CA LYS A 52 8.66 -2.04 13.58
C LYS A 52 8.72 -3.18 12.57
N ILE A 53 7.86 -3.19 11.57
CA ILE A 53 7.81 -4.32 10.62
C ILE A 53 9.05 -4.38 9.73
N SER A 54 9.64 -3.23 9.40
CA SER A 54 10.88 -3.17 8.62
C SER A 54 12.06 -3.72 9.44
N ALA A 55 12.15 -3.37 10.71
CA ALA A 55 13.18 -3.89 11.59
C ALA A 55 13.02 -5.39 11.79
N ASP A 56 11.79 -5.87 11.99
CA ASP A 56 11.50 -7.29 12.15
C ASP A 56 11.92 -8.10 10.91
N ALA A 57 11.62 -7.58 9.72
CA ALA A 57 12.01 -8.23 8.47
C ALA A 57 13.53 -8.33 8.33
N ARG A 58 14.26 -7.26 8.69
CA ARG A 58 15.73 -7.29 8.69
C ARG A 58 16.28 -8.32 9.67
N ARG A 59 15.71 -8.40 10.86
CA ARG A 59 16.15 -9.38 11.88
C ARG A 59 15.94 -10.81 11.41
N ARG A 60 14.90 -11.04 10.60
CA ARG A 60 14.67 -12.36 9.99
C ARG A 60 15.60 -12.63 8.80
N GLY A 61 16.43 -11.67 8.41
CA GLY A 61 17.28 -11.77 7.23
C GLY A 61 16.52 -11.66 5.91
N ARG A 62 15.31 -11.07 5.93
CA ARG A 62 14.45 -10.95 4.76
C ARG A 62 13.90 -9.54 4.62
N PRO A 63 14.78 -8.54 4.40
CA PRO A 63 14.30 -7.17 4.19
C PRO A 63 13.36 -7.11 2.99
N ARG A 64 12.28 -6.34 3.13
CA ARG A 64 11.25 -6.22 2.10
C ARG A 64 11.39 -4.89 1.36
N PRO A 65 10.93 -4.81 0.10
CA PRO A 65 10.94 -3.55 -0.63
C PRO A 65 10.25 -2.44 0.15
N ALA A 66 10.75 -1.22 0.05
CA ALA A 66 10.26 -0.09 0.84
C ALA A 66 8.78 0.21 0.57
N ASN A 67 8.36 0.21 -0.70
CA ASN A 67 6.96 0.48 -1.04
C ASN A 67 6.03 -0.56 -0.46
N ASP A 68 6.38 -1.84 -0.56
CA ASP A 68 5.58 -2.92 0.00
C ASP A 68 5.47 -2.79 1.51
N SER A 69 6.58 -2.42 2.17
CA SER A 69 6.61 -2.22 3.62
C SER A 69 5.69 -1.06 4.04
N TRP A 70 5.67 0.04 3.28
CA TRP A 70 4.79 1.16 3.57
C TRP A 70 3.32 0.82 3.36
N ILE A 71 3.00 0.07 2.30
CA ILE A 71 1.64 -0.40 2.05
C ILE A 71 1.17 -1.28 3.21
N ALA A 72 1.99 -2.25 3.61
CA ALA A 72 1.69 -3.13 4.73
C ALA A 72 1.51 -2.36 6.04
N ALA A 73 2.40 -1.41 6.32
CA ALA A 73 2.34 -0.58 7.52
C ALA A 73 1.06 0.25 7.57
N CYS A 74 0.67 0.82 6.45
CA CYS A 74 -0.54 1.62 6.35
C CYS A 74 -1.79 0.78 6.63
N CYS A 75 -1.87 -0.41 6.03
CA CYS A 75 -3.00 -1.32 6.27
C CYS A 75 -3.05 -1.79 7.72
N LEU A 76 -1.91 -2.14 8.30
CA LEU A 76 -1.84 -2.58 9.70
C LEU A 76 -2.23 -1.45 10.67
N ALA A 77 -1.69 -0.26 10.47
CA ALA A 77 -1.96 0.88 11.34
C ALA A 77 -3.42 1.30 11.31
N HIS A 78 -4.06 1.24 10.14
CA HIS A 78 -5.46 1.59 9.95
C HIS A 78 -6.41 0.41 10.16
N GLN A 79 -5.87 -0.79 10.42
CA GLN A 79 -6.64 -2.01 10.67
C GLN A 79 -7.52 -2.40 9.49
N PHE A 80 -7.00 -2.25 8.26
CA PHE A 80 -7.66 -2.71 7.05
C PHE A 80 -6.94 -3.90 6.46
N PRO A 81 -7.66 -4.86 5.90
CA PRO A 81 -7.03 -5.92 5.13
C PRO A 81 -6.50 -5.36 3.81
N LEU A 82 -5.49 -6.01 3.25
CA LEU A 82 -4.92 -5.65 1.96
C LEU A 82 -5.48 -6.56 0.88
N ALA A 83 -6.11 -5.95 -0.12
CA ALA A 83 -6.48 -6.64 -1.35
C ALA A 83 -5.36 -6.42 -2.37
N THR A 84 -4.79 -7.48 -2.90
CA THR A 84 -3.67 -7.39 -3.82
C THR A 84 -3.69 -8.56 -4.80
N PHE A 85 -3.23 -8.28 -6.04
CA PHE A 85 -2.97 -9.33 -7.01
C PHE A 85 -1.61 -9.99 -6.81
N ASN A 86 -0.75 -9.40 -5.96
CA ASN A 86 0.60 -9.87 -5.68
C ASN A 86 0.72 -10.34 -4.23
N ALA A 87 -0.19 -11.22 -3.81
CA ALA A 87 -0.23 -11.70 -2.43
C ALA A 87 1.12 -12.24 -1.95
N LYS A 88 1.87 -12.86 -2.86
CA LYS A 88 3.18 -13.42 -2.57
C LYS A 88 4.16 -12.39 -2.01
N ASP A 89 4.08 -11.14 -2.48
CA ASP A 89 4.96 -10.06 -2.01
C ASP A 89 4.65 -9.64 -0.57
N PHE A 90 3.48 -10.00 -0.05
CA PHE A 90 3.02 -9.61 1.27
C PHE A 90 2.86 -10.77 2.25
N GLU A 91 3.13 -12.00 1.82
CA GLU A 91 2.99 -13.19 2.68
C GLU A 91 3.85 -13.12 3.94
N ASP A 92 5.04 -12.57 3.85
CA ASP A 92 5.94 -12.43 4.98
C ASP A 92 5.32 -11.53 6.07
N PHE A 93 4.68 -10.44 5.67
CA PHE A 93 3.99 -9.56 6.60
C PHE A 93 2.73 -10.22 7.18
N ALA A 94 2.04 -11.02 6.39
CA ALA A 94 0.87 -11.76 6.85
C ALA A 94 1.28 -12.79 7.91
N GLU A 95 2.34 -13.53 7.67
CA GLU A 95 2.82 -14.57 8.56
C GLU A 95 3.37 -14.00 9.88
N HIS A 96 4.14 -12.93 9.80
CA HIS A 96 4.90 -12.44 10.97
C HIS A 96 4.31 -11.20 11.64
N ASN A 97 3.50 -10.43 10.94
CA ASN A 97 3.01 -9.14 11.47
C ASN A 97 1.49 -9.04 11.52
N GLY A 98 0.78 -10.09 11.16
CA GLY A 98 -0.67 -10.12 11.27
C GLY A 98 -1.42 -9.36 10.16
N LEU A 99 -0.75 -9.07 9.03
CA LEU A 99 -1.42 -8.46 7.91
C LEU A 99 -2.45 -9.42 7.34
N GLN A 100 -3.68 -8.95 7.19
CA GLN A 100 -4.73 -9.75 6.57
C GLN A 100 -4.72 -9.52 5.07
N LEU A 101 -4.66 -10.62 4.31
CA LEU A 101 -4.68 -10.57 2.86
C LEU A 101 -6.03 -11.05 2.33
N VAL A 102 -6.56 -10.32 1.36
CA VAL A 102 -7.78 -10.69 0.65
C VAL A 102 -7.38 -11.09 -0.77
N SER A 103 -7.70 -12.31 -1.13
CA SER A 103 -7.46 -12.81 -2.48
C SER A 103 -8.47 -12.22 -3.46
N THR A 104 -7.98 -11.81 -4.62
CA THR A 104 -8.82 -11.29 -5.70
C THR A 104 -8.72 -12.19 -6.93
#